data_2ccff2409e56715f5f1deb84b8338be3
#
_entry.id   2ccff2409e56715f5f1deb84b8338be3
#
_cell.length_a   1.000
_cell.length_b   1.000
_cell.length_c   1.000
_cell.angle_alpha   90.00
_cell.angle_beta   90.00
_cell.angle_gamma   90.00
#
_symmetry.space_group_name_H-M   'P 1'
#
loop_
_entity.id
_entity.type
_entity.pdbx_description
1 polymer ?
#
loop_
_entity_poly.entity_id
_entity_poly.type
_entity_poly.pdbx_seq_one_letter_code
_entity_poly.pdbx_strand_id
1 'polypeptide(L)'
;MLLAGGQGSRLGILTKKIAKPAVPYGGKYRIIDFPLSNCVNSGISTVGVLTQYQPLELNDYIGNGQPWDLDRAQGGVHILSPYQQIKGSEWYKGTANAIYQNINFIDRYNPEYVAVLSGDHIYKMDYSKMLDYHKEKGAACTIAMLEVPWEEAPRFGLMITDEDNAIKEFEEKPKNPRSNKASMGVYIFTWSKLRKYLIDDENNPESSNDFGHDVIPAMHAAGEKLYAYLFDGYWKDVGTIDSLWEANLDLLNPKVDLDLSDPTWKIYSKTPEAPPHYVSPEATVQNSVVAEGSQVYGELDFSILFSNVTVERGAVVRDSIVMPGTVIKKGAVVQYAIVAENAVIEENAVVGARPEDVENLDDWGVAVVGSGVTVGKNGVVAPKAMVDEDVKGA
;
A
#
# COMPACT_ATOMS: atom_id res chain seq x y z
N MET A 1 5.85 -10.65 10.40
CA MET A 1 6.01 -11.13 9.01
C MET A 1 5.19 -10.21 8.11
N LEU A 2 5.82 -9.55 7.15
CA LEU A 2 5.20 -8.54 6.30
C LEU A 2 5.09 -9.07 4.87
N LEU A 3 3.87 -9.31 4.40
CA LEU A 3 3.59 -9.84 3.07
C LEU A 3 3.69 -8.71 2.03
N ALA A 4 4.76 -8.69 1.26
CA ALA A 4 5.08 -7.64 0.29
C ALA A 4 5.32 -8.20 -1.14
N GLY A 5 4.89 -9.44 -1.40
CA GLY A 5 5.13 -10.16 -2.66
C GLY A 5 4.01 -10.08 -3.70
N GLY A 6 2.93 -9.35 -3.43
CA GLY A 6 1.77 -9.27 -4.32
C GLY A 6 2.06 -8.54 -5.65
N GLN A 7 1.46 -9.03 -6.74
CA GLN A 7 1.68 -8.53 -8.11
C GLN A 7 1.13 -7.12 -8.36
N GLY A 8 0.09 -6.68 -7.62
CA GLY A 8 -0.51 -5.35 -7.75
C GLY A 8 -1.13 -5.06 -9.14
N SER A 9 -1.54 -6.08 -9.87
CA SER A 9 -1.98 -5.97 -11.28
C SER A 9 -3.09 -4.95 -11.55
N ARG A 10 -3.93 -4.65 -10.54
CA ARG A 10 -5.01 -3.65 -10.65
C ARG A 10 -4.51 -2.19 -10.69
N LEU A 11 -3.25 -1.94 -10.32
CA LEU A 11 -2.58 -0.64 -10.50
C LEU A 11 -1.97 -0.46 -11.90
N GLY A 12 -2.16 -1.45 -12.78
CA GLY A 12 -1.78 -1.39 -14.19
C GLY A 12 -0.31 -1.03 -14.39
N ILE A 13 -0.07 0.06 -15.13
CA ILE A 13 1.27 0.49 -15.52
C ILE A 13 2.14 0.95 -14.34
N LEU A 14 1.56 1.36 -13.21
CA LEU A 14 2.30 1.82 -12.02
C LEU A 14 3.07 0.66 -11.35
N THR A 15 2.61 -0.58 -11.51
CA THR A 15 3.24 -1.77 -10.92
C THR A 15 3.87 -2.70 -11.95
N LYS A 16 4.02 -2.23 -13.19
CA LYS A 16 4.64 -3.02 -14.26
C LYS A 16 6.12 -3.31 -13.99
N LYS A 17 6.83 -2.39 -13.32
CA LYS A 17 8.27 -2.47 -13.03
C LYS A 17 8.61 -2.52 -11.55
N ILE A 18 7.66 -2.19 -10.67
CA ILE A 18 7.86 -2.14 -9.22
C ILE A 18 6.77 -2.92 -8.48
N ALA A 19 7.10 -3.45 -7.31
CA ALA A 19 6.11 -4.08 -6.43
C ALA A 19 5.13 -3.04 -5.87
N LYS A 20 3.84 -3.41 -5.64
CA LYS A 20 2.83 -2.50 -5.07
C LYS A 20 3.30 -1.80 -3.79
N PRO A 21 3.95 -2.47 -2.83
CA PRO A 21 4.45 -1.80 -1.62
C PRO A 21 5.49 -0.70 -1.86
N ALA A 22 6.15 -0.70 -3.03
CA ALA A 22 7.13 0.32 -3.42
C ALA A 22 6.50 1.55 -4.11
N VAL A 23 5.20 1.55 -4.38
CA VAL A 23 4.50 2.68 -5.03
C VAL A 23 4.55 3.91 -4.13
N PRO A 24 4.92 5.10 -4.68
CA PRO A 24 4.94 6.36 -3.94
C PRO A 24 3.56 6.78 -3.41
N TYR A 25 3.55 7.37 -2.21
CA TYR A 25 2.35 7.86 -1.53
C TYR A 25 2.62 9.15 -0.74
N GLY A 26 1.68 10.09 -0.78
CA GLY A 26 1.64 11.25 0.12
C GLY A 26 2.77 12.27 -0.04
N GLY A 27 3.40 12.33 -1.22
CA GLY A 27 4.46 13.29 -1.54
C GLY A 27 5.87 12.86 -1.09
N LYS A 28 5.97 11.95 -0.12
CA LYS A 28 7.24 11.57 0.52
C LYS A 28 7.42 10.07 0.69
N TYR A 29 6.35 9.36 1.01
CA TYR A 29 6.37 7.98 1.46
C TYR A 29 6.26 6.99 0.29
N ARG A 30 6.51 5.72 0.60
CA ARG A 30 6.03 4.56 -0.15
C ARG A 30 5.03 3.78 0.71
N ILE A 31 4.17 2.99 0.12
CA ILE A 31 3.14 2.23 0.86
C ILE A 31 3.75 1.40 1.99
N ILE A 32 4.90 0.77 1.77
CA ILE A 32 5.62 -0.08 2.74
C ILE A 32 6.05 0.67 4.01
N ASP A 33 6.17 2.00 3.97
CA ASP A 33 6.59 2.80 5.11
C ASP A 33 5.58 2.71 6.27
N PHE A 34 4.31 2.58 5.96
CA PHE A 34 3.24 2.50 6.95
C PHE A 34 3.34 1.25 7.82
N PRO A 35 3.31 0.02 7.28
CA PRO A 35 3.43 -1.17 8.12
C PRO A 35 4.80 -1.30 8.79
N LEU A 36 5.91 -0.85 8.17
CA LEU A 36 7.22 -0.84 8.84
C LEU A 36 7.24 0.13 10.03
N SER A 37 6.70 1.34 9.85
CA SER A 37 6.59 2.34 10.92
C SER A 37 5.65 1.88 12.04
N ASN A 38 4.52 1.28 11.70
CA ASN A 38 3.61 0.70 12.68
C ASN A 38 4.31 -0.41 13.49
N CYS A 39 5.13 -1.26 12.86
CA CYS A 39 5.93 -2.26 13.58
C CYS A 39 6.83 -1.62 14.64
N VAL A 40 7.63 -0.64 14.23
CA VAL A 40 8.59 0.03 15.13
C VAL A 40 7.88 0.77 16.25
N ASN A 41 6.85 1.55 15.93
CA ASN A 41 6.06 2.29 16.91
C ASN A 41 5.33 1.36 17.89
N SER A 42 5.00 0.14 17.48
CA SER A 42 4.42 -0.91 18.33
C SER A 42 5.47 -1.74 19.10
N GLY A 43 6.76 -1.39 19.04
CA GLY A 43 7.84 -2.12 19.72
C GLY A 43 8.26 -3.42 19.04
N ILE A 44 7.84 -3.69 17.81
CA ILE A 44 8.27 -4.86 17.03
C ILE A 44 9.64 -4.56 16.41
N SER A 45 10.66 -5.25 16.88
CA SER A 45 12.05 -5.03 16.49
C SER A 45 12.62 -6.05 15.49
N THR A 46 11.86 -7.08 15.15
CA THR A 46 12.25 -8.11 14.17
C THR A 46 11.17 -8.22 13.11
N VAL A 47 11.50 -7.88 11.88
CA VAL A 47 10.54 -7.87 10.77
C VAL A 47 11.10 -8.66 9.59
N GLY A 48 10.42 -9.74 9.20
CA GLY A 48 10.67 -10.46 7.95
C GLY A 48 9.76 -9.91 6.86
N VAL A 49 10.33 -9.33 5.80
CA VAL A 49 9.59 -8.82 4.64
C VAL A 49 9.65 -9.84 3.51
N LEU A 50 8.50 -10.42 3.18
CA LEU A 50 8.40 -11.45 2.15
C LEU A 50 8.18 -10.80 0.78
N THR A 51 9.21 -10.82 -0.06
CA THR A 51 9.20 -10.21 -1.39
C THR A 51 9.24 -11.28 -2.47
N GLN A 52 8.55 -11.07 -3.59
CA GLN A 52 8.56 -12.03 -4.71
C GLN A 52 8.47 -11.32 -6.06
N TYR A 53 7.48 -10.46 -6.26
CA TYR A 53 7.19 -9.80 -7.52
C TYR A 53 7.96 -8.49 -7.62
N GLN A 54 8.69 -8.26 -8.73
CA GLN A 54 9.47 -7.05 -8.98
C GLN A 54 10.23 -6.54 -7.74
N PRO A 55 11.05 -7.39 -7.08
CA PRO A 55 11.54 -7.10 -5.75
C PRO A 55 12.68 -6.06 -5.70
N LEU A 56 13.32 -5.76 -6.84
CA LEU A 56 14.57 -4.98 -6.87
C LEU A 56 14.41 -3.61 -6.20
N GLU A 57 13.50 -2.79 -6.71
CA GLU A 57 13.23 -1.45 -6.16
C GLU A 57 12.81 -1.47 -4.69
N LEU A 58 11.96 -2.43 -4.31
CA LEU A 58 11.50 -2.58 -2.93
C LEU A 58 12.64 -2.98 -2.00
N ASN A 59 13.48 -3.93 -2.42
CA ASN A 59 14.62 -4.39 -1.64
C ASN A 59 15.66 -3.27 -1.46
N ASP A 60 15.96 -2.52 -2.53
CA ASP A 60 16.88 -1.37 -2.49
C ASP A 60 16.32 -0.23 -1.62
N TYR A 61 15.01 -0.03 -1.64
CA TYR A 61 14.35 0.97 -0.81
C TYR A 61 14.44 0.62 0.67
N ILE A 62 14.11 -0.61 1.05
CA ILE A 62 14.18 -1.09 2.44
C ILE A 62 15.63 -1.14 2.91
N GLY A 63 16.54 -1.64 2.07
CA GLY A 63 17.95 -1.78 2.40
C GLY A 63 18.17 -2.57 3.70
N ASN A 64 18.93 -1.99 4.63
CA ASN A 64 19.16 -2.54 5.96
C ASN A 64 18.12 -2.10 7.02
N GLY A 65 17.15 -1.28 6.65
CA GLY A 65 16.09 -0.82 7.56
C GLY A 65 16.43 0.41 8.40
N GLN A 66 17.54 1.09 8.13
CA GLN A 66 17.99 2.25 8.91
C GLN A 66 16.94 3.37 9.03
N PRO A 67 16.16 3.73 7.98
CA PRO A 67 15.14 4.76 8.11
C PRO A 67 14.09 4.48 9.18
N TRP A 68 13.83 3.20 9.48
CA TRP A 68 12.83 2.74 10.46
C TRP A 68 13.46 2.25 11.78
N ASP A 69 14.75 2.51 12.05
CA ASP A 69 15.48 1.98 13.21
C ASP A 69 15.42 0.44 13.29
N LEU A 70 15.49 -0.22 12.12
CA LEU A 70 15.48 -1.68 11.97
C LEU A 70 16.82 -2.23 11.48
N ASP A 71 17.93 -1.47 11.57
CA ASP A 71 19.31 -1.90 11.26
C ASP A 71 20.03 -2.46 12.51
N ARG A 72 19.33 -3.27 13.26
CA ARG A 72 19.77 -3.75 14.59
C ARG A 72 20.71 -4.95 14.50
N ALA A 73 21.65 -5.04 15.45
CA ALA A 73 22.54 -6.18 15.57
C ALA A 73 21.81 -7.50 15.89
N GLN A 74 20.69 -7.42 16.61
CA GLN A 74 19.79 -8.54 16.87
C GLN A 74 18.37 -8.12 16.49
N GLY A 75 17.71 -8.95 15.70
CA GLY A 75 16.45 -8.60 15.07
C GLY A 75 16.67 -7.77 13.82
N GLY A 76 15.93 -6.63 13.68
CA GLY A 76 15.98 -5.78 12.51
C GLY A 76 15.10 -6.25 11.36
N VAL A 77 15.24 -5.60 10.19
CA VAL A 77 14.53 -6.00 8.98
C VAL A 77 15.32 -7.05 8.21
N HIS A 78 14.63 -8.09 7.74
CA HIS A 78 15.16 -9.13 6.89
C HIS A 78 14.31 -9.27 5.63
N ILE A 79 14.94 -9.18 4.47
CA ILE A 79 14.27 -9.46 3.19
C ILE A 79 14.27 -10.98 2.99
N LEU A 80 13.08 -11.53 2.83
CA LEU A 80 12.84 -12.96 2.66
C LEU A 80 12.24 -13.21 1.27
N SER A 81 13.08 -13.53 0.32
CA SER A 81 12.67 -13.91 -1.03
C SER A 81 12.62 -15.43 -1.17
N PRO A 82 11.80 -15.99 -2.06
CA PRO A 82 11.84 -17.41 -2.39
C PRO A 82 13.25 -17.83 -2.78
N TYR A 83 13.69 -19.00 -2.34
CA TYR A 83 15.03 -19.50 -2.63
C TYR A 83 15.00 -20.96 -3.08
N GLN A 84 16.05 -21.36 -3.81
CA GLN A 84 16.19 -22.72 -4.27
C GLN A 84 16.56 -23.65 -3.10
N GLN A 85 15.77 -24.70 -2.90
CA GLN A 85 16.05 -25.79 -1.98
C GLN A 85 16.65 -26.98 -2.73
N ILE A 86 17.21 -27.97 -2.00
CA ILE A 86 17.81 -29.18 -2.58
C ILE A 86 16.81 -29.95 -3.45
N LYS A 87 15.50 -29.87 -3.17
CA LYS A 87 14.41 -30.53 -3.90
C LYS A 87 13.77 -29.67 -5.01
N GLY A 88 14.31 -28.48 -5.29
CA GLY A 88 13.78 -27.53 -6.29
C GLY A 88 13.58 -26.12 -5.73
N SER A 89 13.29 -25.16 -6.61
CA SER A 89 12.89 -23.80 -6.22
C SER A 89 11.39 -23.67 -6.40
N GLU A 90 10.71 -23.18 -5.39
CA GLU A 90 9.28 -22.88 -5.48
C GLU A 90 9.04 -21.42 -5.12
N TRP A 91 8.33 -20.71 -6.00
CA TRP A 91 7.76 -19.42 -5.69
C TRP A 91 6.77 -19.56 -4.53
N TYR A 92 6.50 -18.48 -3.81
CA TYR A 92 5.40 -18.48 -2.85
C TYR A 92 4.09 -18.74 -3.58
N LYS A 93 3.42 -19.84 -3.27
CA LYS A 93 2.17 -20.28 -3.92
C LYS A 93 0.97 -19.44 -3.45
N GLY A 94 1.04 -18.93 -2.23
CA GLY A 94 0.01 -18.14 -1.59
C GLY A 94 0.54 -17.47 -0.32
N THR A 95 -0.32 -16.75 0.37
CA THR A 95 0.04 -15.99 1.58
C THR A 95 0.48 -16.90 2.73
N ALA A 96 -0.16 -18.04 2.93
CA ALA A 96 0.20 -19.01 3.95
C ALA A 96 1.51 -19.74 3.59
N ASN A 97 1.70 -20.14 2.33
CA ASN A 97 2.94 -20.77 1.88
C ASN A 97 4.15 -19.85 2.03
N ALA A 98 3.99 -18.53 1.85
CA ALA A 98 5.06 -17.58 2.07
C ALA A 98 5.57 -17.59 3.53
N ILE A 99 4.67 -17.71 4.49
CA ILE A 99 5.04 -17.85 5.91
C ILE A 99 5.62 -19.24 6.18
N TYR A 100 5.01 -20.31 5.61
CA TYR A 100 5.50 -21.68 5.76
C TYR A 100 6.95 -21.85 5.31
N GLN A 101 7.32 -21.36 4.14
CA GLN A 101 8.69 -21.43 3.64
C GLN A 101 9.71 -20.73 4.56
N ASN A 102 9.26 -19.82 5.43
CA ASN A 102 10.08 -19.05 6.34
C ASN A 102 9.89 -19.44 7.83
N ILE A 103 9.33 -20.62 8.11
CA ILE A 103 9.19 -21.15 9.50
C ILE A 103 10.55 -21.14 10.23
N ASN A 104 11.63 -21.57 9.58
CA ASN A 104 12.95 -21.60 10.17
C ASN A 104 13.48 -20.20 10.57
N PHE A 105 13.10 -19.17 9.84
CA PHE A 105 13.41 -17.79 10.22
C PHE A 105 12.67 -17.40 11.50
N ILE A 106 11.39 -17.72 11.60
CA ILE A 106 10.57 -17.41 12.78
C ILE A 106 11.05 -18.22 13.98
N ASP A 107 11.25 -19.54 13.82
CA ASP A 107 11.72 -20.45 14.88
C ASP A 107 13.06 -20.02 15.48
N ARG A 108 13.95 -19.35 14.72
CA ARG A 108 15.21 -18.80 15.21
C ARG A 108 15.04 -17.84 16.39
N TYR A 109 13.95 -17.08 16.39
CA TYR A 109 13.63 -16.09 17.43
C TYR A 109 12.74 -16.67 18.54
N ASN A 110 12.23 -17.91 18.37
CA ASN A 110 11.35 -18.60 19.32
C ASN A 110 10.24 -17.70 19.89
N PRO A 111 9.44 -17.01 19.05
CA PRO A 111 8.42 -16.09 19.52
C PRO A 111 7.21 -16.85 20.07
N GLU A 112 6.52 -16.26 21.04
CA GLU A 112 5.21 -16.73 21.48
C GLU A 112 4.12 -16.31 20.51
N TYR A 113 4.25 -15.10 19.95
CA TYR A 113 3.28 -14.49 19.03
C TYR A 113 3.97 -14.01 17.75
N VAL A 114 3.25 -14.08 16.64
CA VAL A 114 3.70 -13.57 15.34
C VAL A 114 2.60 -12.68 14.74
N ALA A 115 2.96 -11.45 14.39
CA ALA A 115 2.13 -10.61 13.56
C ALA A 115 2.36 -10.95 12.09
N VAL A 116 1.27 -11.18 11.32
CA VAL A 116 1.29 -11.33 9.86
C VAL A 116 0.54 -10.15 9.29
N LEU A 117 1.22 -9.34 8.49
CA LEU A 117 0.76 -8.02 8.06
C LEU A 117 0.77 -7.94 6.54
N SER A 118 -0.27 -7.33 5.95
CA SER A 118 -0.23 -6.90 4.55
C SER A 118 0.66 -5.68 4.39
N GLY A 119 1.51 -5.69 3.36
CA GLY A 119 2.48 -4.63 3.07
C GLY A 119 1.97 -3.56 2.10
N ASP A 120 0.67 -3.53 1.83
CA ASP A 120 0.09 -2.79 0.70
C ASP A 120 -1.11 -1.90 1.05
N HIS A 121 -1.25 -1.53 2.34
CA HIS A 121 -2.31 -0.67 2.85
C HIS A 121 -1.76 0.60 3.52
N ILE A 122 -2.57 1.65 3.56
CA ILE A 122 -2.28 2.91 4.22
C ILE A 122 -3.09 3.00 5.51
N TYR A 123 -2.41 3.04 6.66
CA TYR A 123 -3.03 3.14 7.99
C TYR A 123 -1.99 3.41 9.08
N LYS A 124 -2.44 3.93 10.22
CA LYS A 124 -1.64 4.06 11.45
C LYS A 124 -2.27 3.15 12.50
N MET A 125 -1.52 2.19 13.04
CA MET A 125 -2.06 1.22 14.00
C MET A 125 -1.01 0.78 15.02
N ASP A 126 -1.41 0.77 16.28
CA ASP A 126 -0.64 0.21 17.39
C ASP A 126 -0.95 -1.28 17.55
N TYR A 127 -0.04 -2.13 17.05
CA TYR A 127 -0.18 -3.58 17.16
C TYR A 127 -0.02 -4.10 18.59
N SER A 128 0.56 -3.32 19.52
CA SER A 128 0.70 -3.74 20.92
C SER A 128 -0.67 -3.85 21.59
N LYS A 129 -1.59 -2.93 21.28
CA LYS A 129 -2.98 -2.98 21.78
C LYS A 129 -3.73 -4.21 21.26
N MET A 130 -3.54 -4.55 20.01
CA MET A 130 -4.11 -5.76 19.43
C MET A 130 -3.50 -7.03 20.04
N LEU A 131 -2.20 -7.02 20.36
CA LEU A 131 -1.54 -8.12 21.05
C LEU A 131 -2.07 -8.30 22.49
N ASP A 132 -2.28 -7.22 23.21
CA ASP A 132 -2.86 -7.27 24.56
C ASP A 132 -4.27 -7.86 24.53
N TYR A 133 -5.10 -7.44 23.57
CA TYR A 133 -6.41 -8.04 23.32
C TYR A 133 -6.31 -9.54 22.97
N HIS A 134 -5.37 -9.93 22.12
CA HIS A 134 -5.12 -11.32 21.75
C HIS A 134 -4.82 -12.19 22.98
N LYS A 135 -3.98 -11.69 23.89
CA LYS A 135 -3.62 -12.34 25.15
C LYS A 135 -4.81 -12.43 26.10
N GLU A 136 -5.57 -11.34 26.27
CA GLU A 136 -6.76 -11.29 27.11
C GLU A 136 -7.79 -12.34 26.70
N LYS A 137 -8.04 -12.48 25.39
CA LYS A 137 -8.97 -13.48 24.85
C LYS A 137 -8.40 -14.91 24.86
N GLY A 138 -7.09 -15.08 25.08
CA GLY A 138 -6.40 -16.37 24.93
C GLY A 138 -6.59 -16.93 23.53
N ALA A 139 -6.49 -16.06 22.52
CA ALA A 139 -6.78 -16.39 21.14
C ALA A 139 -5.68 -17.22 20.47
N ALA A 140 -6.06 -18.04 19.52
CA ALA A 140 -5.12 -18.67 18.59
C ALA A 140 -4.81 -17.75 17.40
N CYS A 141 -5.81 -16.96 16.98
CA CYS A 141 -5.71 -15.93 15.96
C CYS A 141 -6.58 -14.74 16.34
N THR A 142 -6.05 -13.54 16.17
CA THR A 142 -6.83 -12.28 16.20
C THR A 142 -6.68 -11.59 14.86
N ILE A 143 -7.79 -11.14 14.29
CA ILE A 143 -7.85 -10.48 12.98
C ILE A 143 -8.31 -9.05 13.19
N ALA A 144 -7.51 -8.07 12.74
CA ALA A 144 -7.95 -6.68 12.73
C ALA A 144 -9.06 -6.50 11.70
N MET A 145 -10.15 -5.85 12.13
CA MET A 145 -11.32 -5.58 11.30
C MET A 145 -11.75 -4.13 11.36
N LEU A 146 -12.42 -3.70 10.31
CA LEU A 146 -13.21 -2.47 10.26
C LEU A 146 -14.51 -2.71 9.52
N GLU A 147 -15.47 -1.82 9.70
CA GLU A 147 -16.70 -1.85 8.91
C GLU A 147 -16.50 -1.04 7.62
N VAL A 148 -16.78 -1.67 6.49
CA VAL A 148 -16.70 -1.03 5.16
C VAL A 148 -18.09 -0.79 4.60
N PRO A 149 -18.26 0.14 3.61
CA PRO A 149 -19.49 0.23 2.84
C PRO A 149 -19.87 -1.13 2.22
N TRP A 150 -21.16 -1.44 2.20
CA TRP A 150 -21.65 -2.74 1.70
C TRP A 150 -21.25 -3.02 0.26
N GLU A 151 -21.11 -1.97 -0.55
CA GLU A 151 -20.69 -2.03 -1.96
C GLU A 151 -19.24 -2.51 -2.11
N GLU A 152 -18.41 -2.23 -1.11
CA GLU A 152 -17.00 -2.63 -1.09
C GLU A 152 -16.77 -4.00 -0.44
N ALA A 153 -17.70 -4.46 0.39
CA ALA A 153 -17.57 -5.69 1.16
C ALA A 153 -17.12 -6.92 0.33
N PRO A 154 -17.61 -7.15 -0.92
CA PRO A 154 -17.20 -8.30 -1.73
C PRO A 154 -15.70 -8.35 -2.08
N ARG A 155 -14.97 -7.26 -1.84
CA ARG A 155 -13.53 -7.18 -2.15
C ARG A 155 -12.64 -7.78 -1.07
N PHE A 156 -13.19 -8.01 0.14
CA PHE A 156 -12.44 -8.36 1.34
C PHE A 156 -12.84 -9.72 1.91
N GLY A 157 -11.97 -10.28 2.73
CA GLY A 157 -12.33 -11.32 3.67
C GLY A 157 -13.27 -10.74 4.74
N LEU A 158 -14.42 -11.35 4.95
CA LEU A 158 -15.46 -10.85 5.83
C LEU A 158 -15.64 -11.76 7.05
N MET A 159 -15.91 -11.16 8.20
CA MET A 159 -16.11 -11.86 9.44
C MET A 159 -17.55 -11.71 9.92
N ILE A 160 -18.14 -12.83 10.33
CA ILE A 160 -19.39 -12.87 11.12
C ILE A 160 -18.99 -13.16 12.56
N THR A 161 -19.30 -12.25 13.47
CA THR A 161 -18.90 -12.34 14.89
C THR A 161 -20.10 -12.35 15.81
N ASP A 162 -19.90 -12.88 17.02
CA ASP A 162 -20.85 -12.66 18.12
C ASP A 162 -20.62 -11.32 18.83
N GLU A 163 -21.35 -11.10 19.93
CA GLU A 163 -21.29 -9.86 20.74
C GLU A 163 -19.92 -9.64 21.41
N ASP A 164 -19.15 -10.71 21.64
CA ASP A 164 -17.80 -10.68 22.23
C ASP A 164 -16.70 -10.61 21.15
N ASN A 165 -17.07 -10.38 19.88
CA ASN A 165 -16.21 -10.39 18.71
C ASN A 165 -15.50 -11.74 18.44
N ALA A 166 -16.00 -12.86 19.02
CA ALA A 166 -15.54 -14.17 18.60
C ALA A 166 -16.03 -14.46 17.17
N ILE A 167 -15.12 -14.87 16.30
CA ILE A 167 -15.41 -15.14 14.89
C ILE A 167 -16.19 -16.46 14.79
N LYS A 168 -17.39 -16.40 14.23
CA LYS A 168 -18.27 -17.55 13.97
C LYS A 168 -18.11 -18.08 12.56
N GLU A 169 -17.85 -17.19 11.62
CA GLU A 169 -17.62 -17.55 10.23
C GLU A 169 -16.63 -16.55 9.60
N PHE A 170 -15.86 -17.02 8.65
CA PHE A 170 -14.98 -16.21 7.81
C PHE A 170 -15.26 -16.53 6.34
N GLU A 171 -15.52 -15.50 5.53
CA GLU A 171 -15.83 -15.61 4.10
C GLU A 171 -14.84 -14.82 3.29
N GLU A 172 -14.01 -15.49 2.49
CA GLU A 172 -13.05 -14.81 1.63
C GLU A 172 -13.72 -14.33 0.34
N LYS A 173 -13.82 -13.01 0.17
CA LYS A 173 -14.37 -12.31 -1.01
C LYS A 173 -15.69 -12.88 -1.53
N PRO A 174 -16.73 -12.97 -0.69
CA PRO A 174 -17.99 -13.56 -1.10
C PRO A 174 -18.73 -12.68 -2.12
N LYS A 175 -19.35 -13.32 -3.12
CA LYS A 175 -20.17 -12.59 -4.11
C LYS A 175 -21.39 -11.92 -3.50
N ASN A 176 -21.97 -12.53 -2.46
CA ASN A 176 -23.12 -12.03 -1.73
C ASN A 176 -22.73 -11.90 -0.25
N PRO A 177 -22.22 -10.75 0.18
CA PRO A 177 -21.72 -10.56 1.55
C PRO A 177 -22.87 -10.64 2.58
N ARG A 178 -22.62 -11.36 3.68
CA ARG A 178 -23.51 -11.44 4.83
C ARG A 178 -23.08 -10.53 5.98
N SER A 179 -21.91 -9.90 5.85
CA SER A 179 -21.33 -8.97 6.81
C SER A 179 -20.58 -7.89 6.05
N ASN A 180 -20.39 -6.72 6.67
CA ASN A 180 -19.50 -5.69 6.19
C ASN A 180 -18.26 -5.49 7.09
N LYS A 181 -18.03 -6.44 8.01
CA LYS A 181 -16.85 -6.49 8.88
C LYS A 181 -15.66 -7.07 8.09
N ALA A 182 -14.88 -6.19 7.49
CA ALA A 182 -13.78 -6.55 6.60
C ALA A 182 -12.48 -6.80 7.38
N SER A 183 -11.75 -7.84 6.98
CA SER A 183 -10.38 -8.07 7.41
C SER A 183 -9.44 -7.04 6.82
N MET A 184 -8.61 -6.44 7.64
CA MET A 184 -7.55 -5.52 7.21
C MET A 184 -6.30 -6.24 6.67
N GLY A 185 -6.26 -7.57 6.65
CA GLY A 185 -5.02 -8.29 6.35
C GLY A 185 -3.95 -8.13 7.43
N VAL A 186 -4.36 -7.85 8.64
CA VAL A 186 -3.51 -7.71 9.84
C VAL A 186 -3.93 -8.76 10.84
N TYR A 187 -3.01 -9.68 11.14
CA TYR A 187 -3.26 -10.84 11.99
C TYR A 187 -2.24 -10.92 13.10
N ILE A 188 -2.67 -11.35 14.30
CA ILE A 188 -1.78 -11.82 15.36
C ILE A 188 -2.11 -13.28 15.63
N PHE A 189 -1.10 -14.13 15.59
CA PHE A 189 -1.20 -15.55 15.85
C PHE A 189 -0.38 -15.97 17.07
N THR A 190 -0.89 -16.90 17.84
CA THR A 190 -0.06 -17.72 18.74
C THR A 190 0.80 -18.65 17.88
N TRP A 191 2.13 -18.46 17.90
CA TRP A 191 3.04 -19.10 16.95
C TRP A 191 2.94 -20.62 16.92
N SER A 192 2.89 -21.28 18.08
CA SER A 192 2.78 -22.74 18.17
C SER A 192 1.54 -23.28 17.45
N LYS A 193 0.43 -22.50 17.44
CA LYS A 193 -0.79 -22.84 16.73
C LYS A 193 -0.60 -22.63 15.22
N LEU A 194 -0.22 -21.42 14.80
CA LEU A 194 -0.04 -21.11 13.37
C LEU A 194 0.94 -22.09 12.73
N ARG A 195 2.08 -22.35 13.36
CA ARG A 195 3.11 -23.25 12.84
C ARG A 195 2.57 -24.63 12.48
N LYS A 196 1.70 -25.20 13.34
CA LYS A 196 1.05 -26.47 13.07
C LYS A 196 0.17 -26.41 11.82
N TYR A 197 -0.74 -25.41 11.75
CA TYR A 197 -1.65 -25.27 10.63
C TYR A 197 -0.95 -24.97 9.30
N LEU A 198 0.18 -24.23 9.30
CA LEU A 198 0.98 -24.03 8.10
C LEU A 198 1.60 -25.32 7.57
N ILE A 199 2.07 -26.20 8.47
CA ILE A 199 2.61 -27.52 8.08
C ILE A 199 1.49 -28.43 7.56
N ASP A 200 0.35 -28.43 8.22
CA ASP A 200 -0.81 -29.24 7.81
C ASP A 200 -1.33 -28.77 6.45
N ASP A 201 -1.38 -27.45 6.22
CA ASP A 201 -1.82 -26.82 4.98
C ASP A 201 -0.92 -27.15 3.79
N GLU A 202 0.41 -27.05 3.97
CA GLU A 202 1.37 -27.40 2.91
C GLU A 202 1.29 -28.87 2.49
N ASN A 203 0.93 -29.76 3.43
CA ASN A 203 0.76 -31.18 3.14
C ASN A 203 -0.62 -31.51 2.55
N ASN A 204 -1.52 -30.55 2.45
CA ASN A 204 -2.83 -30.71 1.85
C ASN A 204 -2.78 -30.37 0.34
N PRO A 205 -2.89 -31.35 -0.57
CA PRO A 205 -2.83 -31.11 -2.02
C PRO A 205 -4.00 -30.29 -2.57
N GLU A 206 -5.10 -30.16 -1.82
CA GLU A 206 -6.28 -29.39 -2.22
C GLU A 206 -6.20 -27.93 -1.75
N SER A 207 -5.20 -27.57 -0.94
CA SER A 207 -5.02 -26.21 -0.43
C SER A 207 -4.56 -25.26 -1.53
N SER A 208 -5.09 -24.04 -1.52
CA SER A 208 -4.60 -22.90 -2.29
C SER A 208 -3.43 -22.18 -1.60
N ASN A 209 -3.05 -22.62 -0.38
CA ASN A 209 -2.02 -22.05 0.46
C ASN A 209 -2.29 -20.57 0.85
N ASP A 210 -3.54 -20.25 1.11
CA ASP A 210 -4.00 -18.91 1.47
C ASP A 210 -4.56 -18.85 2.89
N PHE A 211 -4.31 -17.74 3.60
CA PHE A 211 -4.83 -17.58 4.96
C PHE A 211 -6.36 -17.58 5.00
N GLY A 212 -7.00 -16.84 4.10
CA GLY A 212 -8.45 -16.64 4.11
C GLY A 212 -9.22 -17.86 3.61
N HIS A 213 -8.67 -18.56 2.61
CA HIS A 213 -9.33 -19.74 2.03
C HIS A 213 -9.06 -21.04 2.80
N ASP A 214 -7.86 -21.17 3.38
CA ASP A 214 -7.42 -22.47 3.90
C ASP A 214 -7.13 -22.44 5.40
N VAL A 215 -6.16 -21.64 5.86
CA VAL A 215 -5.63 -21.69 7.23
C VAL A 215 -6.65 -21.23 8.26
N ILE A 216 -7.28 -20.06 8.07
CA ILE A 216 -8.26 -19.52 9.03
C ILE A 216 -9.49 -20.41 9.12
N PRO A 217 -10.10 -20.88 8.01
CA PRO A 217 -11.19 -21.86 8.07
C PRO A 217 -10.81 -23.17 8.75
N ALA A 218 -9.60 -23.71 8.52
CA ALA A 218 -9.12 -24.92 9.17
C ALA A 218 -8.96 -24.73 10.68
N MET A 219 -8.41 -23.61 11.14
CA MET A 219 -8.32 -23.25 12.56
C MET A 219 -9.71 -23.15 13.19
N HIS A 220 -10.66 -22.51 12.51
CA HIS A 220 -12.03 -22.36 12.97
C HIS A 220 -12.73 -23.72 13.10
N ALA A 221 -12.64 -24.56 12.08
CA ALA A 221 -13.22 -25.90 12.06
C ALA A 221 -12.67 -26.82 13.17
N ALA A 222 -11.41 -26.61 13.56
CA ALA A 222 -10.76 -27.33 14.66
C ALA A 222 -11.16 -26.78 16.05
N GLY A 223 -12.00 -25.75 16.13
CA GLY A 223 -12.45 -25.14 17.38
C GLY A 223 -11.43 -24.24 18.06
N GLU A 224 -10.43 -23.76 17.32
CA GLU A 224 -9.49 -22.75 17.84
C GLU A 224 -10.21 -21.43 18.12
N LYS A 225 -9.73 -20.69 19.12
CA LYS A 225 -10.29 -19.39 19.48
C LYS A 225 -9.85 -18.31 18.50
N LEU A 226 -10.75 -17.84 17.67
CA LEU A 226 -10.54 -16.77 16.70
C LEU A 226 -11.34 -15.53 17.11
N TYR A 227 -10.71 -14.37 17.17
CA TYR A 227 -11.35 -13.12 17.55
C TYR A 227 -11.11 -12.02 16.54
N ALA A 228 -12.07 -11.15 16.35
CA ALA A 228 -11.95 -9.92 15.60
C ALA A 228 -11.57 -8.77 16.53
N TYR A 229 -10.56 -7.98 16.15
CA TYR A 229 -10.16 -6.74 16.84
C TYR A 229 -10.65 -5.55 16.03
N LEU A 230 -11.60 -4.79 16.59
CA LEU A 230 -12.13 -3.60 15.93
C LEU A 230 -11.05 -2.51 15.86
N PHE A 231 -10.65 -2.15 14.66
CA PHE A 231 -9.77 -1.02 14.40
C PHE A 231 -10.61 0.25 14.23
N ASP A 232 -10.22 1.31 14.94
CA ASP A 232 -10.78 2.64 14.83
C ASP A 232 -9.68 3.58 14.31
N GLY A 233 -9.85 4.11 13.10
CA GLY A 233 -8.89 4.96 12.44
C GLY A 233 -8.95 4.86 10.91
N TYR A 234 -8.15 5.69 10.26
CA TYR A 234 -8.03 5.64 8.79
C TYR A 234 -7.36 4.37 8.30
N TRP A 235 -7.99 3.70 7.36
CA TRP A 235 -7.44 2.57 6.61
C TRP A 235 -7.91 2.60 5.16
N LYS A 236 -7.00 2.38 4.22
CA LYS A 236 -7.30 2.33 2.79
C LYS A 236 -6.50 1.24 2.10
N ASP A 237 -7.19 0.33 1.40
CA ASP A 237 -6.57 -0.55 0.39
C ASP A 237 -6.37 0.26 -0.89
N VAL A 238 -5.13 0.61 -1.19
CA VAL A 238 -4.74 1.35 -2.39
C VAL A 238 -4.45 0.40 -3.56
N GLY A 239 -5.34 -0.56 -3.78
CA GLY A 239 -5.18 -1.62 -4.77
C GLY A 239 -5.68 -1.29 -6.18
N THR A 240 -6.34 -0.16 -6.39
CA THR A 240 -6.79 0.33 -7.70
C THR A 240 -6.31 1.74 -7.94
N ILE A 241 -6.31 2.19 -9.20
CA ILE A 241 -5.92 3.56 -9.56
C ILE A 241 -6.75 4.59 -8.79
N ASP A 242 -8.06 4.42 -8.79
CA ASP A 242 -8.98 5.36 -8.11
C ASP A 242 -8.70 5.39 -6.60
N SER A 243 -8.58 4.21 -5.95
CA SER A 243 -8.29 4.16 -4.51
C SER A 243 -6.92 4.73 -4.15
N LEU A 244 -5.90 4.58 -5.01
CA LEU A 244 -4.58 5.20 -4.81
C LEU A 244 -4.66 6.73 -4.97
N TRP A 245 -5.38 7.20 -5.98
CA TRP A 245 -5.59 8.62 -6.24
C TRP A 245 -6.37 9.27 -5.09
N GLU A 246 -7.50 8.71 -4.70
CA GLU A 246 -8.30 9.18 -3.56
C GLU A 246 -7.49 9.21 -2.26
N ALA A 247 -6.80 8.10 -1.93
CA ALA A 247 -6.02 8.01 -0.70
C ALA A 247 -4.92 9.06 -0.60
N ASN A 248 -4.30 9.45 -1.72
CA ASN A 248 -3.35 10.55 -1.74
C ASN A 248 -4.05 11.89 -1.47
N LEU A 249 -5.17 12.16 -2.14
CA LEU A 249 -5.91 13.40 -1.98
C LEU A 249 -6.63 13.51 -0.62
N ASP A 250 -6.90 12.38 0.03
CA ASP A 250 -7.40 12.34 1.41
C ASP A 250 -6.49 13.12 2.37
N LEU A 251 -5.18 13.19 2.12
CA LEU A 251 -4.23 14.00 2.90
C LEU A 251 -4.50 15.51 2.86
N LEU A 252 -5.21 15.97 1.83
CA LEU A 252 -5.59 17.37 1.64
C LEU A 252 -6.98 17.68 2.21
N ASN A 253 -7.70 16.65 2.64
CA ASN A 253 -9.05 16.78 3.17
C ASN A 253 -9.02 16.85 4.72
N PRO A 254 -9.34 18.00 5.34
CA PRO A 254 -9.27 18.16 6.78
C PRO A 254 -10.30 17.32 7.56
N LYS A 255 -11.22 16.65 6.88
CA LYS A 255 -12.21 15.75 7.51
C LYS A 255 -11.71 14.32 7.64
N VAL A 256 -10.61 13.99 6.99
CA VAL A 256 -10.00 12.63 7.03
C VAL A 256 -9.06 12.55 8.22
N ASP A 257 -9.22 11.51 9.03
CA ASP A 257 -8.40 11.27 10.23
C ASP A 257 -7.11 10.50 9.87
N LEU A 258 -6.25 11.14 9.07
CA LEU A 258 -4.90 10.66 8.77
C LEU A 258 -3.90 11.80 8.93
N ASP A 259 -3.48 12.06 10.16
CA ASP A 259 -2.43 13.04 10.45
C ASP A 259 -1.04 12.42 10.33
N LEU A 260 -0.31 12.76 9.27
CA LEU A 260 1.09 12.36 9.05
C LEU A 260 2.08 13.30 9.76
N SER A 261 1.62 14.41 10.33
CA SER A 261 2.45 15.35 11.10
C SER A 261 2.49 15.02 12.61
N ASP A 262 1.69 14.08 13.07
CA ASP A 262 1.63 13.61 14.45
C ASP A 262 3.01 13.12 14.95
N PRO A 263 3.65 13.82 15.89
CA PRO A 263 4.97 13.43 16.38
C PRO A 263 4.94 12.18 17.27
N THR A 264 3.77 11.80 17.79
CA THR A 264 3.61 10.66 18.70
C THR A 264 3.50 9.33 17.96
N TRP A 265 3.09 9.37 16.68
CA TRP A 265 3.02 8.21 15.81
C TRP A 265 3.56 8.53 14.42
N LYS A 266 4.88 8.71 14.35
CA LYS A 266 5.57 9.11 13.14
C LYS A 266 5.60 7.98 12.11
N ILE A 267 5.31 8.31 10.85
CA ILE A 267 5.61 7.44 9.72
C ILE A 267 7.02 7.79 9.22
N TYR A 268 7.93 6.83 9.34
CA TYR A 268 9.30 6.94 8.87
C TYR A 268 9.38 6.58 7.39
N SER A 269 10.35 7.17 6.70
CA SER A 269 10.60 6.85 5.29
C SER A 269 12.06 7.11 4.93
N LYS A 270 12.52 6.50 3.84
CA LYS A 270 13.80 6.85 3.23
C LYS A 270 13.66 8.19 2.54
N THR A 271 14.15 9.25 3.18
CA THR A 271 14.08 10.62 2.63
C THR A 271 15.12 10.78 1.51
N PRO A 272 14.74 11.21 0.30
CA PRO A 272 15.70 11.55 -0.73
C PRO A 272 16.50 12.78 -0.29
N GLU A 273 17.78 12.83 -0.66
CA GLU A 273 18.60 14.04 -0.51
C GLU A 273 18.20 15.05 -1.59
N ALA A 274 17.47 16.08 -1.20
CA ALA A 274 17.00 17.12 -2.10
C ALA A 274 17.06 18.50 -1.40
N PRO A 275 17.28 19.59 -2.14
CA PRO A 275 17.21 20.95 -1.58
C PRO A 275 15.78 21.26 -1.14
N PRO A 276 15.57 22.31 -0.34
CA PRO A 276 14.22 22.81 -0.05
C PRO A 276 13.44 23.08 -1.34
N HIS A 277 12.12 22.89 -1.30
CA HIS A 277 11.27 23.26 -2.43
C HIS A 277 11.25 24.78 -2.63
N TYR A 278 11.00 25.19 -3.86
CA TYR A 278 10.89 26.61 -4.24
C TYR A 278 9.53 26.89 -4.89
N VAL A 279 8.86 27.93 -4.41
CA VAL A 279 7.62 28.46 -4.98
C VAL A 279 7.88 29.86 -5.49
N SER A 280 7.70 30.08 -6.78
CA SER A 280 7.89 31.39 -7.43
C SER A 280 6.85 32.39 -6.92
N PRO A 281 7.19 33.69 -6.80
CA PRO A 281 6.21 34.73 -6.49
C PRO A 281 5.04 34.83 -7.50
N GLU A 282 5.22 34.31 -8.70
CA GLU A 282 4.21 34.29 -9.78
C GLU A 282 3.34 33.02 -9.74
N ALA A 283 3.72 32.02 -8.94
CA ALA A 283 2.99 30.77 -8.80
C ALA A 283 1.74 30.95 -7.93
N THR A 284 0.71 30.17 -8.25
CA THR A 284 -0.46 30.03 -7.39
C THR A 284 -0.51 28.61 -6.82
N VAL A 285 -0.42 28.49 -5.51
CA VAL A 285 -0.48 27.18 -4.81
C VAL A 285 -1.62 27.19 -3.81
N GLN A 286 -2.61 26.30 -4.01
CA GLN A 286 -3.76 26.18 -3.14
C GLN A 286 -3.93 24.72 -2.69
N ASN A 287 -4.20 24.53 -1.40
CA ASN A 287 -4.51 23.24 -0.77
C ASN A 287 -3.73 22.05 -1.35
N SER A 288 -2.40 22.13 -1.35
CA SER A 288 -1.53 21.17 -2.03
C SER A 288 -0.29 20.85 -1.21
N VAL A 289 0.27 19.66 -1.41
CA VAL A 289 1.55 19.23 -0.84
C VAL A 289 2.66 19.41 -1.87
N VAL A 290 3.77 20.03 -1.46
CA VAL A 290 4.97 20.23 -2.27
C VAL A 290 6.17 19.67 -1.52
N ALA A 291 6.75 18.58 -2.02
CA ALA A 291 7.91 17.94 -1.38
C ALA A 291 9.24 18.61 -1.75
N GLU A 292 10.30 18.20 -1.03
CA GLU A 292 11.66 18.75 -1.17
C GLU A 292 12.17 18.64 -2.62
N GLY A 293 12.97 19.60 -3.06
CA GLY A 293 13.55 19.68 -4.40
C GLY A 293 12.60 20.15 -5.49
N SER A 294 11.31 20.27 -5.20
CA SER A 294 10.32 20.70 -6.19
C SER A 294 10.38 22.20 -6.46
N GLN A 295 10.11 22.59 -7.71
CA GLN A 295 10.11 23.98 -8.19
C GLN A 295 8.77 24.30 -8.83
N VAL A 296 8.00 25.23 -8.24
CA VAL A 296 6.67 25.59 -8.73
C VAL A 296 6.69 27.02 -9.27
N TYR A 297 6.48 27.17 -10.57
CA TYR A 297 6.34 28.45 -11.26
C TYR A 297 4.94 28.64 -11.86
N GLY A 298 4.12 27.60 -11.88
CA GLY A 298 2.77 27.56 -12.44
C GLY A 298 1.66 27.55 -11.37
N GLU A 299 0.53 26.99 -11.74
CA GLU A 299 -0.63 26.82 -10.86
C GLU A 299 -0.71 25.40 -10.32
N LEU A 300 -0.93 25.29 -9.01
CA LEU A 300 -1.10 24.02 -8.31
C LEU A 300 -2.33 24.12 -7.41
N ASP A 301 -3.32 23.26 -7.62
CA ASP A 301 -4.55 23.21 -6.84
C ASP A 301 -4.93 21.77 -6.50
N PHE A 302 -5.27 21.52 -5.23
CA PHE A 302 -5.69 20.23 -4.68
C PHE A 302 -4.86 19.05 -5.19
N SER A 303 -3.52 19.17 -5.12
CA SER A 303 -2.60 18.22 -5.74
C SER A 303 -1.41 17.89 -4.85
N ILE A 304 -0.74 16.78 -5.16
CA ILE A 304 0.44 16.31 -4.44
C ILE A 304 1.63 16.24 -5.39
N LEU A 305 2.64 17.06 -5.13
CA LEU A 305 3.94 16.98 -5.79
C LEU A 305 4.93 16.25 -4.89
N PHE A 306 5.50 15.19 -5.43
CA PHE A 306 6.62 14.48 -4.83
C PHE A 306 7.94 15.24 -5.03
N SER A 307 9.06 14.68 -4.58
CA SER A 307 10.36 15.32 -4.63
C SER A 307 10.84 15.56 -6.06
N ASN A 308 11.58 16.67 -6.25
CA ASN A 308 12.22 17.05 -7.52
C ASN A 308 11.25 17.22 -8.71
N VAL A 309 10.00 17.57 -8.44
CA VAL A 309 9.02 17.90 -9.50
C VAL A 309 9.19 19.35 -9.93
N THR A 310 9.14 19.61 -11.24
CA THR A 310 9.15 20.96 -11.79
C THR A 310 7.82 21.26 -12.47
N VAL A 311 7.16 22.35 -12.06
CA VAL A 311 5.96 22.90 -12.71
C VAL A 311 6.32 24.25 -13.30
N GLU A 312 6.46 24.33 -14.63
CA GLU A 312 6.89 25.54 -15.34
C GLU A 312 5.80 26.62 -15.40
N ARG A 313 6.19 27.84 -15.83
CA ARG A 313 5.28 28.99 -15.95
C ARG A 313 4.10 28.71 -16.87
N GLY A 314 2.90 29.03 -16.39
CA GLY A 314 1.65 28.82 -17.13
C GLY A 314 1.20 27.36 -17.23
N ALA A 315 1.95 26.43 -16.64
CA ALA A 315 1.47 25.07 -16.43
C ALA A 315 0.45 25.03 -15.28
N VAL A 316 -0.49 24.09 -15.37
CA VAL A 316 -1.57 23.93 -14.40
C VAL A 316 -1.65 22.47 -13.97
N VAL A 317 -1.63 22.26 -12.66
CA VAL A 317 -1.80 20.91 -12.05
C VAL A 317 -2.96 20.96 -11.07
N ARG A 318 -4.01 20.14 -11.29
CA ARG A 318 -5.21 20.11 -10.46
C ARG A 318 -5.65 18.68 -10.16
N ASP A 319 -6.16 18.45 -8.95
CA ASP A 319 -6.69 17.15 -8.52
C ASP A 319 -5.79 15.98 -8.92
N SER A 320 -4.47 16.16 -8.82
CA SER A 320 -3.48 15.26 -9.42
C SER A 320 -2.34 14.91 -8.50
N ILE A 321 -1.72 13.78 -8.81
CA ILE A 321 -0.54 13.27 -8.13
C ILE A 321 0.61 13.25 -9.13
N VAL A 322 1.69 13.97 -8.82
CA VAL A 322 2.87 14.06 -9.68
C VAL A 322 4.06 13.47 -8.92
N MET A 323 4.52 12.32 -9.39
CA MET A 323 5.54 11.50 -8.74
C MET A 323 6.96 12.05 -8.99
N PRO A 324 7.99 11.55 -8.26
CA PRO A 324 9.33 12.14 -8.23
C PRO A 324 9.96 12.37 -9.61
N GLY A 325 10.70 13.47 -9.75
CA GLY A 325 11.50 13.79 -10.92
C GLY A 325 10.72 14.18 -12.17
N THR A 326 9.41 14.34 -12.09
CA THR A 326 8.54 14.70 -13.22
C THR A 326 8.65 16.17 -13.56
N VAL A 327 8.61 16.49 -14.86
CA VAL A 327 8.64 17.86 -15.39
C VAL A 327 7.35 18.17 -16.13
N ILE A 328 6.62 19.19 -15.65
CA ILE A 328 5.41 19.72 -16.30
C ILE A 328 5.80 21.04 -16.98
N LYS A 329 5.89 21.04 -18.31
CA LYS A 329 6.40 22.18 -19.09
C LYS A 329 5.34 23.25 -19.30
N LYS A 330 5.80 24.40 -19.81
CA LYS A 330 5.02 25.62 -20.02
C LYS A 330 3.68 25.37 -20.72
N GLY A 331 2.60 25.85 -20.12
CA GLY A 331 1.25 25.77 -20.68
C GLY A 331 0.62 24.39 -20.65
N ALA A 332 1.32 23.36 -20.15
CA ALA A 332 0.75 22.02 -19.99
C ALA A 332 -0.33 22.01 -18.89
N VAL A 333 -1.34 21.16 -19.05
CA VAL A 333 -2.44 20.99 -18.11
C VAL A 333 -2.47 19.53 -17.67
N VAL A 334 -2.35 19.29 -16.36
CA VAL A 334 -2.49 17.98 -15.72
C VAL A 334 -3.64 18.05 -14.73
N GLN A 335 -4.65 17.24 -14.94
CA GLN A 335 -5.85 17.28 -14.10
C GLN A 335 -6.46 15.89 -13.96
N TYR A 336 -6.93 15.56 -12.74
CA TYR A 336 -7.46 14.24 -12.40
C TYR A 336 -6.56 13.11 -12.91
N ALA A 337 -5.28 13.17 -12.55
CA ALA A 337 -4.28 12.29 -13.09
C ALA A 337 -3.26 11.82 -12.06
N ILE A 338 -2.64 10.68 -12.34
CA ILE A 338 -1.41 10.21 -11.72
C ILE A 338 -0.31 10.23 -12.78
N VAL A 339 0.70 11.08 -12.57
CA VAL A 339 1.88 11.14 -13.43
C VAL A 339 3.03 10.46 -12.68
N ALA A 340 3.50 9.33 -13.20
CA ALA A 340 4.51 8.51 -12.55
C ALA A 340 5.92 9.12 -12.65
N GLU A 341 6.88 8.48 -11.98
CA GLU A 341 8.25 8.98 -11.79
C GLU A 341 8.97 9.32 -13.12
N ASN A 342 9.70 10.43 -13.14
CA ASN A 342 10.55 10.86 -14.26
C ASN A 342 9.81 11.06 -15.61
N ALA A 343 8.50 11.27 -15.58
CA ALA A 343 7.75 11.60 -16.79
C ALA A 343 7.97 13.05 -17.21
N VAL A 344 7.76 13.33 -18.50
CA VAL A 344 7.84 14.69 -19.05
C VAL A 344 6.54 15.03 -19.76
N ILE A 345 5.85 16.05 -19.27
CA ILE A 345 4.66 16.61 -19.95
C ILE A 345 5.09 17.85 -20.68
N GLU A 346 5.20 17.73 -22.01
CA GLU A 346 5.73 18.78 -22.89
C GLU A 346 4.80 19.99 -23.01
N GLU A 347 5.28 21.06 -23.66
CA GLU A 347 4.56 22.34 -23.81
C GLU A 347 3.14 22.15 -24.35
N ASN A 348 2.17 22.75 -23.67
CA ASN A 348 0.74 22.74 -24.00
C ASN A 348 0.11 21.34 -24.11
N ALA A 349 0.77 20.30 -23.62
CA ALA A 349 0.17 18.97 -23.54
C ALA A 349 -0.95 18.95 -22.48
N VAL A 350 -1.95 18.10 -22.67
CA VAL A 350 -3.08 17.95 -21.76
C VAL A 350 -3.18 16.50 -21.29
N VAL A 351 -3.21 16.31 -19.97
CA VAL A 351 -3.38 15.00 -19.33
C VAL A 351 -4.66 15.03 -18.49
N GLY A 352 -5.58 14.11 -18.78
CA GLY A 352 -6.85 13.98 -18.09
C GLY A 352 -7.87 15.07 -18.44
N ALA A 353 -9.03 15.00 -17.83
CA ALA A 353 -10.11 15.99 -17.98
C ALA A 353 -10.93 16.07 -16.69
N ARG A 354 -11.61 17.18 -16.47
CA ARG A 354 -12.59 17.34 -15.39
C ARG A 354 -13.84 16.52 -15.68
N PRO A 355 -14.59 16.08 -14.65
CA PRO A 355 -15.87 15.38 -14.87
C PRO A 355 -16.86 16.18 -15.71
N GLU A 356 -16.89 17.52 -15.52
CA GLU A 356 -17.79 18.43 -16.25
C GLU A 356 -17.39 18.67 -17.72
N ASP A 357 -16.16 18.33 -18.10
CA ASP A 357 -15.64 18.53 -19.47
C ASP A 357 -15.86 17.29 -20.36
N VAL A 358 -16.45 16.19 -19.82
CA VAL A 358 -16.77 14.99 -20.59
C VAL A 358 -18.28 14.85 -20.81
N GLU A 359 -18.68 14.41 -22.00
CA GLU A 359 -20.09 14.25 -22.37
C GLU A 359 -20.77 13.11 -21.59
N ASN A 360 -20.03 12.05 -21.29
CA ASN A 360 -20.52 10.87 -20.57
C ASN A 360 -19.58 10.56 -19.40
N LEU A 361 -20.11 10.57 -18.17
CA LEU A 361 -19.34 10.25 -16.96
C LEU A 361 -18.80 8.81 -16.93
N ASP A 362 -19.38 7.89 -17.68
CA ASP A 362 -18.84 6.52 -17.78
C ASP A 362 -17.48 6.48 -18.50
N ASP A 363 -17.17 7.49 -19.32
CA ASP A 363 -15.90 7.65 -20.02
C ASP A 363 -14.86 8.43 -19.23
N TRP A 364 -15.27 8.98 -18.06
CA TRP A 364 -14.39 9.70 -17.17
C TRP A 364 -13.69 8.74 -16.18
N GLY A 365 -12.49 9.11 -15.76
CA GLY A 365 -11.70 8.44 -14.75
C GLY A 365 -10.30 9.03 -14.68
N VAL A 366 -9.53 8.62 -13.68
CA VAL A 366 -8.16 9.09 -13.46
C VAL A 366 -7.26 8.68 -14.61
N ALA A 367 -6.60 9.65 -15.25
CA ALA A 367 -5.61 9.38 -16.28
C ALA A 367 -4.27 8.99 -15.64
N VAL A 368 -3.53 8.08 -16.28
CA VAL A 368 -2.23 7.61 -15.75
C VAL A 368 -1.16 7.73 -16.82
N VAL A 369 -0.09 8.46 -16.50
CA VAL A 369 1.14 8.52 -17.32
C VAL A 369 2.22 7.69 -16.64
N GLY A 370 2.78 6.74 -17.35
CA GLY A 370 3.80 5.79 -16.87
C GLY A 370 5.16 6.42 -16.58
N SER A 371 5.99 5.68 -15.85
CA SER A 371 7.34 6.13 -15.48
C SER A 371 8.23 6.33 -16.69
N GLY A 372 8.86 7.51 -16.78
CA GLY A 372 9.77 7.89 -17.87
C GLY A 372 9.08 8.21 -19.20
N VAL A 373 7.74 8.25 -19.24
CA VAL A 373 6.98 8.55 -20.45
C VAL A 373 7.02 10.05 -20.76
N THR A 374 7.19 10.38 -22.04
CA THR A 374 7.06 11.75 -22.56
C THR A 374 5.71 11.93 -23.25
N VAL A 375 4.89 12.86 -22.76
CA VAL A 375 3.73 13.35 -23.50
C VAL A 375 4.19 14.54 -24.35
N GLY A 376 4.27 14.34 -25.66
CA GLY A 376 4.83 15.31 -26.60
C GLY A 376 4.06 16.63 -26.65
N LYS A 377 4.65 17.65 -27.26
CA LYS A 377 4.08 19.00 -27.37
C LYS A 377 2.68 18.97 -28.00
N ASN A 378 1.72 19.66 -27.35
CA ASN A 378 0.28 19.62 -27.66
C ASN A 378 -0.34 18.20 -27.62
N GLY A 379 0.37 17.20 -27.09
CA GLY A 379 -0.12 15.83 -26.95
C GLY A 379 -1.28 15.77 -25.96
N VAL A 380 -2.19 14.80 -26.14
CA VAL A 380 -3.36 14.63 -25.28
C VAL A 380 -3.39 13.20 -24.74
N VAL A 381 -3.52 13.08 -23.42
CA VAL A 381 -3.86 11.83 -22.72
C VAL A 381 -5.31 11.98 -22.23
N ALA A 382 -6.19 11.18 -22.82
CA ALA A 382 -7.61 11.22 -22.46
C ALA A 382 -7.87 10.83 -20.99
N PRO A 383 -8.99 11.25 -20.38
CA PRO A 383 -9.41 10.75 -19.07
C PRO A 383 -9.50 9.22 -19.10
N LYS A 384 -9.24 8.57 -17.95
CA LYS A 384 -9.22 7.10 -17.78
C LYS A 384 -8.14 6.35 -18.60
N ALA A 385 -7.41 7.03 -19.48
CA ALA A 385 -6.35 6.41 -20.26
C ALA A 385 -5.12 6.10 -19.39
N MET A 386 -4.44 4.99 -19.72
CA MET A 386 -3.16 4.62 -19.14
C MET A 386 -2.12 4.55 -20.26
N VAL A 387 -1.09 5.38 -20.23
CA VAL A 387 -0.06 5.44 -21.26
C VAL A 387 1.30 5.05 -20.67
N ASP A 388 1.94 4.02 -21.23
CA ASP A 388 3.25 3.50 -20.81
C ASP A 388 4.33 3.60 -21.91
N GLU A 389 3.98 4.26 -23.02
CA GLU A 389 4.85 4.64 -24.12
C GLU A 389 4.69 6.13 -24.42
N ASP A 390 5.69 6.72 -25.08
CA ASP A 390 5.66 8.14 -25.44
C ASP A 390 4.46 8.48 -26.31
N VAL A 391 3.75 9.53 -25.92
CA VAL A 391 2.61 10.07 -26.67
C VAL A 391 3.12 11.13 -27.63
N LYS A 392 2.89 10.92 -28.92
CA LYS A 392 3.30 11.90 -29.94
C LYS A 392 2.56 13.21 -29.76
N GLY A 393 3.28 14.31 -29.89
CA GLY A 393 2.69 15.63 -30.00
C GLY A 393 1.97 15.85 -31.33
N ALA A 394 1.09 16.83 -31.35
CA ALA A 394 0.40 17.30 -32.56
C ALA A 394 1.15 18.46 -33.21
#